data_52cfb51133641bcc35931ee510e678c4
#
_entry.id   52cfb51133641bcc35931ee510e678c4
#
_cell.length_a   1.000
_cell.length_b   1.000
_cell.length_c   1.000
_cell.angle_alpha   90.00
_cell.angle_beta   90.00
_cell.angle_gamma   90.00
#
_symmetry.space_group_name_H-M   'P 1'
#
loop_
_entity.id
_entity.type
_entity.pdbx_description
1 polymer ?
#
loop_
_entity_poly.entity_id
_entity_poly.type
_entity_poly.pdbx_seq_one_letter_code
_entity_poly.pdbx_strand_id
1 'polypeptide(L)'
;MEYRIERDSMGEIKVPADKLWGAQTQRSFENFKIGTEKIPPEMVTVFAYLKKAAALTNKELGVVDGDRADAIVQACDDILAGKLDGNFPLAVWMTGSGTQFNMNVNEVVANRAKQILQAQGKDLNVHPNDHVNHSQSSNDTFPTGLHMVGVLLIEQKLFPAMEASIKRSGPNRKLSRTSSKSAGPTCRMPHR
;
A
#
# COMPACT_ATOMS: atom_id res chain seq x y z
N MET A 1 27.64 -3.57 4.14
CA MET A 1 26.47 -2.70 3.87
C MET A 1 26.71 -1.38 4.57
N GLU A 2 26.47 -0.29 3.88
CA GLU A 2 26.53 1.04 4.45
C GLU A 2 25.16 1.37 5.10
N TYR A 3 25.19 2.08 6.23
CA TYR A 3 23.98 2.44 6.99
C TYR A 3 23.95 3.94 7.20
N ARG A 4 22.73 4.52 7.19
CA ARG A 4 22.48 5.85 7.68
C ARG A 4 21.72 5.79 9.01
N ILE A 5 21.84 6.84 9.82
CA ILE A 5 21.09 6.97 11.07
C ILE A 5 19.79 7.71 10.77
N GLU A 6 18.70 7.08 11.12
CA GLU A 6 17.35 7.68 11.14
C GLU A 6 16.91 7.84 12.60
N ARG A 7 16.01 8.78 12.86
CA ARG A 7 15.54 9.08 14.20
C ARG A 7 14.02 9.24 14.24
N ASP A 8 13.41 8.66 15.26
CA ASP A 8 12.00 8.87 15.61
C ASP A 8 11.85 9.17 17.12
N SER A 9 10.59 9.16 17.62
CA SER A 9 10.30 9.38 19.04
C SER A 9 10.89 8.32 19.98
N MET A 10 11.28 7.15 19.45
CA MET A 10 11.90 6.05 20.22
C MET A 10 13.44 6.11 20.18
N GLY A 11 14.02 7.07 19.47
CA GLY A 11 15.47 7.26 19.38
C GLY A 11 16.05 6.94 18.00
N GLU A 12 17.36 6.75 17.97
CA GLU A 12 18.09 6.48 16.74
C GLU A 12 18.03 5.01 16.33
N ILE A 13 18.03 4.76 15.02
CA ILE A 13 18.10 3.43 14.44
C ILE A 13 18.89 3.45 13.14
N LYS A 14 19.60 2.36 12.85
CA LYS A 14 20.37 2.18 11.62
C LYS A 14 19.45 1.67 10.50
N VAL A 15 19.42 2.39 9.38
CA VAL A 15 18.69 2.00 8.17
C VAL A 15 19.69 1.80 7.05
N PRO A 16 19.56 0.76 6.19
CA PRO A 16 20.44 0.60 5.04
C PRO A 16 20.47 1.86 4.17
N ALA A 17 21.64 2.34 3.80
CA ALA A 17 21.81 3.63 3.12
C ALA A 17 21.18 3.68 1.72
N ASP A 18 21.06 2.51 1.07
CA ASP A 18 20.44 2.33 -0.25
C ASP A 18 18.91 2.32 -0.22
N LYS A 19 18.28 2.29 0.95
CA LYS A 19 16.83 2.21 1.10
C LYS A 19 16.21 3.56 1.43
N LEU A 20 14.96 3.75 1.00
CA LEU A 20 14.22 4.99 1.20
C LEU A 20 13.29 4.97 2.41
N TRP A 21 13.06 3.81 3.03
CA TRP A 21 12.26 3.77 4.25
C TRP A 21 13.00 4.41 5.43
N GLY A 22 12.29 4.80 6.46
CA GLY A 22 12.82 5.47 7.64
C GLY A 22 12.81 4.60 8.88
N ALA A 23 12.84 5.27 10.04
CA ALA A 23 12.98 4.62 11.35
C ALA A 23 11.79 3.72 11.70
N GLN A 24 10.56 4.16 11.45
CA GLN A 24 9.35 3.39 11.79
C GLN A 24 9.27 2.08 11.02
N THR A 25 9.57 2.12 9.72
CA THR A 25 9.62 0.92 8.89
C THR A 25 10.73 -0.02 9.35
N GLN A 26 11.91 0.51 9.65
CA GLN A 26 13.04 -0.32 10.11
C GLN A 26 12.69 -1.04 11.41
N ARG A 27 12.06 -0.36 12.38
CA ARG A 27 11.60 -0.99 13.63
C ARG A 27 10.57 -2.08 13.37
N SER A 28 9.59 -1.82 12.50
CA SER A 28 8.61 -2.82 12.12
C SER A 28 9.26 -4.03 11.47
N PHE A 29 10.19 -3.83 10.57
CA PHE A 29 10.93 -4.89 9.89
C PHE A 29 11.76 -5.76 10.86
N GLU A 30 12.32 -5.15 11.91
CA GLU A 30 13.10 -5.88 12.92
C GLU A 30 12.21 -6.61 13.93
N ASN A 31 11.06 -6.00 14.30
CA ASN A 31 10.18 -6.53 15.34
C ASN A 31 9.25 -7.66 14.83
N PHE A 32 8.82 -7.61 13.56
CA PHE A 32 7.82 -8.53 13.02
C PHE A 32 8.43 -9.48 11.98
N LYS A 33 9.22 -10.42 12.46
CA LYS A 33 9.80 -11.52 11.66
C LYS A 33 8.88 -12.74 11.65
N ILE A 34 7.60 -12.53 11.33
CA ILE A 34 6.55 -13.54 11.38
C ILE A 34 6.07 -13.84 9.96
N GLY A 35 6.14 -15.10 9.57
CA GLY A 35 5.74 -15.52 8.22
C GLY A 35 6.68 -15.04 7.11
N THR A 36 6.33 -15.38 5.89
CA THR A 36 7.09 -15.03 4.68
C THR A 36 6.30 -14.11 3.75
N GLU A 37 5.00 -13.99 4.01
CA GLU A 37 4.07 -13.22 3.20
C GLU A 37 4.35 -11.73 3.32
N LYS A 38 4.54 -11.09 2.18
CA LYS A 38 4.76 -9.65 2.07
C LYS A 38 3.47 -8.93 1.70
N ILE A 39 3.44 -7.63 1.99
CA ILE A 39 2.36 -6.77 1.50
C ILE A 39 2.29 -6.89 -0.03
N PRO A 40 1.10 -7.15 -0.60
CA PRO A 40 0.94 -7.25 -2.04
C PRO A 40 1.36 -5.96 -2.77
N PRO A 41 2.05 -6.06 -3.93
CA PRO A 41 2.48 -4.89 -4.69
C PRO A 41 1.31 -4.01 -5.15
N GLU A 42 0.14 -4.60 -5.36
CA GLU A 42 -1.08 -3.86 -5.67
C GLU A 42 -1.48 -2.90 -4.54
N MET A 43 -1.20 -3.26 -3.29
CA MET A 43 -1.43 -2.38 -2.14
C MET A 43 -0.50 -1.16 -2.17
N VAL A 44 0.77 -1.35 -2.56
CA VAL A 44 1.72 -0.25 -2.77
C VAL A 44 1.24 0.69 -3.87
N THR A 45 0.79 0.14 -5.00
CA THR A 45 0.23 0.89 -6.13
C THR A 45 -0.96 1.76 -5.70
N VAL A 46 -1.90 1.18 -4.98
CA VAL A 46 -3.12 1.91 -4.53
C VAL A 46 -2.78 3.00 -3.54
N PHE A 47 -1.86 2.72 -2.61
CA PHE A 47 -1.38 3.73 -1.67
C PHE A 47 -0.65 4.89 -2.36
N ALA A 48 0.10 4.62 -3.43
CA ALA A 48 0.70 5.68 -4.24
C ALA A 48 -0.38 6.59 -4.86
N TYR A 49 -1.46 6.04 -5.42
CA TYR A 49 -2.59 6.84 -5.90
C TYR A 49 -3.26 7.65 -4.79
N LEU A 50 -3.49 7.04 -3.63
CA LEU A 50 -4.12 7.69 -2.47
C LEU A 50 -3.27 8.87 -1.98
N LYS A 51 -1.96 8.66 -1.79
CA LYS A 51 -1.04 9.73 -1.35
C LYS A 51 -0.90 10.83 -2.39
N LYS A 52 -0.89 10.48 -3.68
CA LYS A 52 -0.89 11.45 -4.78
C LYS A 52 -2.15 12.33 -4.74
N ALA A 53 -3.33 11.73 -4.60
CA ALA A 53 -4.59 12.45 -4.51
C ALA A 53 -4.62 13.38 -3.29
N ALA A 54 -4.19 12.88 -2.12
CA ALA A 54 -4.11 13.69 -0.90
C ALA A 54 -3.14 14.87 -1.05
N ALA A 55 -1.97 14.67 -1.67
CA ALA A 55 -0.99 15.74 -1.89
C ALA A 55 -1.55 16.82 -2.83
N LEU A 56 -2.24 16.44 -3.90
CA LEU A 56 -2.89 17.39 -4.82
C LEU A 56 -3.97 18.21 -4.11
N THR A 57 -4.84 17.55 -3.34
CA THR A 57 -5.89 18.22 -2.56
C THR A 57 -5.30 19.16 -1.51
N ASN A 58 -4.30 18.71 -0.76
CA ASN A 58 -3.64 19.52 0.25
C ASN A 58 -2.90 20.73 -0.34
N LYS A 59 -2.36 20.61 -1.55
CA LYS A 59 -1.81 21.73 -2.33
C LYS A 59 -2.88 22.75 -2.69
N GLU A 60 -4.02 22.29 -3.23
CA GLU A 60 -5.13 23.15 -3.63
C GLU A 60 -5.73 23.91 -2.43
N LEU A 61 -5.82 23.26 -1.28
CA LEU A 61 -6.27 23.84 -0.02
C LEU A 61 -5.22 24.76 0.64
N GLY A 62 -4.00 24.81 0.14
CA GLY A 62 -2.92 25.61 0.69
C GLY A 62 -2.38 25.14 2.04
N VAL A 63 -2.66 23.89 2.45
CA VAL A 63 -2.18 23.31 3.73
C VAL A 63 -0.82 22.63 3.60
N VAL A 64 -0.41 22.26 2.39
CA VAL A 64 0.94 21.84 2.03
C VAL A 64 1.42 22.74 0.90
N ASP A 65 2.63 23.31 1.03
CA ASP A 65 3.18 24.19 0.00
C ASP A 65 3.38 23.48 -1.34
N GLY A 66 3.36 24.26 -2.42
CA GLY A 66 3.37 23.75 -3.78
C GLY A 66 4.61 22.89 -4.09
N ASP A 67 5.79 23.33 -3.67
CA ASP A 67 7.04 22.63 -3.98
C ASP A 67 7.10 21.23 -3.33
N ARG A 68 6.70 21.16 -2.06
CA ARG A 68 6.62 19.86 -1.35
C ARG A 68 5.54 18.96 -1.94
N ALA A 69 4.36 19.51 -2.22
CA ALA A 69 3.26 18.74 -2.80
C ALA A 69 3.64 18.17 -4.18
N ASP A 70 4.25 18.97 -5.05
CA ASP A 70 4.69 18.51 -6.37
C ASP A 70 5.78 17.44 -6.28
N ALA A 71 6.71 17.56 -5.34
CA ALA A 71 7.72 16.54 -5.09
C ALA A 71 7.11 15.23 -4.54
N ILE A 72 6.08 15.31 -3.69
CA ILE A 72 5.32 14.15 -3.19
C ILE A 72 4.59 13.47 -4.36
N VAL A 73 3.92 14.24 -5.22
CA VAL A 73 3.25 13.73 -6.42
C VAL A 73 4.24 12.99 -7.32
N GLN A 74 5.39 13.58 -7.60
CA GLN A 74 6.43 12.96 -8.41
C GLN A 74 7.01 11.69 -7.76
N ALA A 75 7.19 11.69 -6.44
CA ALA A 75 7.61 10.49 -5.71
C ALA A 75 6.57 9.36 -5.81
N CYS A 76 5.28 9.67 -5.76
CA CYS A 76 4.21 8.70 -5.99
C CYS A 76 4.23 8.17 -7.43
N ASP A 77 4.50 9.03 -8.42
CA ASP A 77 4.64 8.60 -9.81
C ASP A 77 5.86 7.68 -10.02
N ASP A 78 6.95 7.91 -9.29
CA ASP A 78 8.10 7.00 -9.30
C ASP A 78 7.77 5.62 -8.70
N ILE A 79 6.89 5.55 -7.68
CA ILE A 79 6.36 4.28 -7.16
C ILE A 79 5.52 3.58 -8.24
N LEU A 80 4.58 4.30 -8.86
CA LEU A 80 3.71 3.75 -9.90
C LEU A 80 4.50 3.26 -11.14
N ALA A 81 5.64 3.88 -11.42
CA ALA A 81 6.56 3.47 -12.47
C ALA A 81 7.48 2.30 -12.08
N GLY A 82 7.36 1.75 -10.87
CA GLY A 82 8.20 0.65 -10.38
C GLY A 82 9.65 1.02 -10.03
N LYS A 83 10.00 2.31 -10.03
CA LYS A 83 11.38 2.74 -9.77
C LYS A 83 11.81 2.58 -8.31
N LEU A 84 10.84 2.44 -7.40
CA LEU A 84 11.08 2.34 -5.96
C LEU A 84 10.81 0.94 -5.41
N ASP A 85 10.73 -0.07 -6.27
CA ASP A 85 10.58 -1.46 -5.87
C ASP A 85 11.69 -1.88 -4.89
N GLY A 86 11.35 -2.75 -3.93
CA GLY A 86 12.29 -3.16 -2.88
C GLY A 86 12.40 -2.21 -1.69
N ASN A 87 11.60 -1.12 -1.65
CA ASN A 87 11.48 -0.23 -0.48
C ASN A 87 10.26 -0.54 0.41
N PHE A 88 9.55 -1.63 0.14
CA PHE A 88 8.36 -2.06 0.89
C PHE A 88 8.57 -3.45 1.48
N PRO A 89 9.46 -3.60 2.51
CA PRO A 89 9.92 -4.90 2.99
C PRO A 89 8.96 -5.58 3.96
N LEU A 90 7.90 -4.90 4.42
CA LEU A 90 7.10 -5.33 5.55
C LEU A 90 6.31 -6.61 5.27
N ALA A 91 6.23 -7.46 6.28
CA ALA A 91 5.39 -8.64 6.27
C ALA A 91 3.90 -8.26 6.46
N VAL A 92 2.99 -9.14 6.03
CA VAL A 92 1.55 -8.97 6.30
C VAL A 92 1.24 -9.05 7.80
N TRP A 93 1.96 -9.90 8.50
CA TRP A 93 1.77 -10.17 9.93
C TRP A 93 2.43 -9.09 10.81
N MET A 94 1.84 -7.90 10.77
CA MET A 94 2.20 -6.75 11.62
C MET A 94 1.14 -6.55 12.71
N THR A 95 0.95 -5.30 13.17
CA THR A 95 -0.03 -4.94 14.19
C THR A 95 -1.50 -5.07 13.79
N GLY A 96 -1.80 -5.32 12.52
CA GLY A 96 -3.15 -5.49 11.99
C GLY A 96 -3.91 -4.19 11.70
N SER A 97 -3.48 -3.05 12.24
CA SER A 97 -4.13 -1.75 12.03
C SER A 97 -3.78 -1.07 10.69
N GLY A 98 -2.80 -1.59 9.95
CA GLY A 98 -2.29 -0.99 8.71
C GLY A 98 -1.38 0.24 8.90
N THR A 99 -1.24 0.73 10.12
CA THR A 99 -0.46 1.94 10.42
C THR A 99 1.00 1.80 9.99
N GLN A 100 1.62 0.66 10.21
CA GLN A 100 3.03 0.44 9.85
C GLN A 100 3.25 0.46 8.34
N PHE A 101 2.35 -0.12 7.57
CA PHE A 101 2.41 -0.03 6.11
C PHE A 101 2.17 1.40 5.61
N ASN A 102 1.18 2.11 6.17
CA ASN A 102 0.97 3.52 5.87
C ASN A 102 2.24 4.35 6.14
N MET A 103 2.91 4.09 7.28
CA MET A 103 4.17 4.77 7.61
C MET A 103 5.30 4.39 6.64
N ASN A 104 5.38 3.13 6.22
CA ASN A 104 6.37 2.72 5.22
C ASN A 104 6.20 3.52 3.91
N VAL A 105 4.98 3.64 3.40
CA VAL A 105 4.72 4.46 2.21
C VAL A 105 5.07 5.93 2.46
N ASN A 106 4.65 6.49 3.61
CA ASN A 106 4.94 7.87 3.96
C ASN A 106 6.45 8.16 4.00
N GLU A 107 7.24 7.28 4.61
CA GLU A 107 8.70 7.44 4.74
C GLU A 107 9.39 7.34 3.38
N VAL A 108 9.00 6.36 2.54
CA VAL A 108 9.55 6.20 1.19
C VAL A 108 9.23 7.41 0.32
N VAL A 109 7.99 7.87 0.33
CA VAL A 109 7.57 9.06 -0.43
C VAL A 109 8.28 10.31 0.07
N ALA A 110 8.37 10.51 1.40
CA ALA A 110 9.05 11.68 1.97
C ALA A 110 10.53 11.72 1.59
N ASN A 111 11.24 10.61 1.72
CA ASN A 111 12.66 10.56 1.40
C ASN A 111 12.90 10.69 -0.11
N ARG A 112 12.03 10.13 -0.96
CA ARG A 112 12.11 10.34 -2.41
C ARG A 112 11.83 11.80 -2.78
N ALA A 113 10.81 12.41 -2.19
CA ALA A 113 10.49 13.82 -2.41
C ALA A 113 11.65 14.75 -2.00
N LYS A 114 12.34 14.46 -0.88
CA LYS A 114 13.58 15.18 -0.50
C LYS A 114 14.64 15.10 -1.59
N GLN A 115 14.90 13.90 -2.13
CA GLN A 115 15.88 13.72 -3.21
C GLN A 115 15.50 14.55 -4.46
N ILE A 116 14.21 14.58 -4.81
CA ILE A 116 13.71 15.35 -5.94
C ILE A 116 13.95 16.85 -5.71
N LEU A 117 13.61 17.37 -4.53
CA LEU A 117 13.82 18.79 -4.17
C LEU A 117 15.30 19.17 -4.16
N GLN A 118 16.16 18.32 -3.60
CA GLN A 118 17.60 18.53 -3.61
C GLN A 118 18.18 18.57 -5.04
N ALA A 119 17.70 17.68 -5.93
CA ALA A 119 18.09 17.71 -7.34
C ALA A 119 17.65 18.99 -8.07
N GLN A 120 16.60 19.66 -7.60
CA GLN A 120 16.12 20.96 -8.06
C GLN A 120 16.84 22.15 -7.39
N GLY A 121 17.81 21.90 -6.51
CA GLY A 121 18.50 22.95 -5.77
C GLY A 121 17.68 23.55 -4.62
N LYS A 122 16.61 22.90 -4.19
CA LYS A 122 15.73 23.35 -3.10
C LYS A 122 16.06 22.59 -1.83
N ASP A 123 16.50 23.29 -0.80
CA ASP A 123 16.76 22.71 0.53
C ASP A 123 15.47 22.75 1.39
N LEU A 124 14.49 21.93 0.99
CA LEU A 124 13.22 21.81 1.67
C LEU A 124 13.07 20.40 2.26
N ASN A 125 12.79 20.36 3.58
CA ASN A 125 12.50 19.09 4.22
C ASN A 125 11.07 18.63 3.98
N VAL A 126 10.88 17.34 3.64
CA VAL A 126 9.57 16.68 3.56
C VAL A 126 9.45 15.70 4.71
N HIS A 127 8.49 15.94 5.61
CA HIS A 127 8.26 15.06 6.76
C HIS A 127 7.17 14.03 6.47
N PRO A 128 7.34 12.73 6.83
CA PRO A 128 6.38 11.68 6.53
C PRO A 128 4.98 11.94 7.10
N ASN A 129 4.89 12.45 8.33
CA ASN A 129 3.61 12.72 8.99
C ASN A 129 3.04 14.08 8.61
N ASP A 130 3.86 15.14 8.68
CA ASP A 130 3.37 16.52 8.60
C ASP A 130 3.04 16.94 7.16
N HIS A 131 3.67 16.31 6.15
CA HIS A 131 3.46 16.63 4.74
C HIS A 131 2.81 15.49 3.96
N VAL A 132 3.41 14.29 3.96
CA VAL A 132 2.87 13.15 3.17
C VAL A 132 1.56 12.63 3.75
N ASN A 133 1.46 12.54 5.07
CA ASN A 133 0.26 12.06 5.78
C ASN A 133 -0.67 13.19 6.25
N HIS A 134 -0.46 14.42 5.81
CA HIS A 134 -1.24 15.57 6.25
C HIS A 134 -2.74 15.34 6.04
N SER A 135 -3.54 15.62 7.09
CA SER A 135 -5.01 15.44 7.11
C SER A 135 -5.49 13.99 6.87
N GLN A 136 -4.65 12.98 7.13
CA GLN A 136 -5.01 11.58 6.91
C GLN A 136 -4.85 10.76 8.19
N SER A 137 -5.80 9.85 8.43
CA SER A 137 -5.70 8.80 9.44
C SER A 137 -5.38 7.46 8.79
N SER A 138 -4.47 6.69 9.35
CA SER A 138 -4.19 5.31 8.88
C SER A 138 -5.40 4.39 9.04
N ASN A 139 -6.30 4.69 10.00
CA ASN A 139 -7.54 3.93 10.20
C ASN A 139 -8.56 4.15 9.06
N ASP A 140 -8.38 5.20 8.26
CA ASP A 140 -9.18 5.48 7.06
C ASP A 140 -8.42 5.07 5.79
N THR A 141 -7.16 5.48 5.65
CA THR A 141 -6.39 5.23 4.44
C THR A 141 -6.14 3.75 4.16
N PHE A 142 -5.94 2.93 5.21
CA PHE A 142 -5.66 1.51 5.01
C PHE A 142 -6.90 0.73 4.54
N PRO A 143 -8.08 0.83 5.16
CA PRO A 143 -9.28 0.18 4.62
C PRO A 143 -9.72 0.75 3.27
N THR A 144 -9.54 2.04 3.02
CA THR A 144 -9.75 2.63 1.68
C THR A 144 -8.86 1.95 0.64
N GLY A 145 -7.57 1.79 0.95
CA GLY A 145 -6.64 1.06 0.09
C GLY A 145 -7.07 -0.39 -0.16
N LEU A 146 -7.55 -1.11 0.87
CA LEU A 146 -8.06 -2.47 0.71
C LEU A 146 -9.24 -2.55 -0.26
N HIS A 147 -10.20 -1.62 -0.17
CA HIS A 147 -11.32 -1.56 -1.11
C HIS A 147 -10.86 -1.27 -2.54
N MET A 148 -9.96 -0.31 -2.71
CA MET A 148 -9.41 0.03 -4.02
C MET A 148 -8.66 -1.16 -4.64
N VAL A 149 -7.84 -1.88 -3.88
CA VAL A 149 -7.16 -3.10 -4.35
C VAL A 149 -8.17 -4.17 -4.76
N GLY A 150 -9.23 -4.35 -3.97
CA GLY A 150 -10.30 -5.31 -4.29
C GLY A 150 -10.90 -5.04 -5.67
N VAL A 151 -11.31 -3.80 -5.93
CA VAL A 151 -11.86 -3.39 -7.24
C VAL A 151 -10.83 -3.59 -8.35
N LEU A 152 -9.61 -3.12 -8.16
CA LEU A 152 -8.54 -3.21 -9.15
C LEU A 152 -8.25 -4.67 -9.53
N LEU A 153 -8.15 -5.57 -8.56
CA LEU A 153 -7.90 -6.99 -8.81
C LEU A 153 -9.09 -7.69 -9.49
N ILE A 154 -10.32 -7.33 -9.14
CA ILE A 154 -11.53 -7.86 -9.79
C ILE A 154 -11.54 -7.46 -11.26
N GLU A 155 -11.35 -6.18 -11.55
CA GLU A 155 -11.43 -5.67 -12.92
C GLU A 155 -10.26 -6.13 -13.80
N GLN A 156 -9.03 -6.07 -13.26
CA GLN A 156 -7.83 -6.31 -14.06
C GLN A 156 -7.39 -7.77 -14.11
N LYS A 157 -7.78 -8.60 -13.13
CA LYS A 157 -7.35 -10.01 -13.06
C LYS A 157 -8.52 -10.98 -13.11
N LEU A 158 -9.54 -10.79 -12.25
CA LEU A 158 -10.62 -11.76 -12.13
C LEU A 158 -11.49 -11.81 -13.40
N PHE A 159 -12.04 -10.67 -13.82
CA PHE A 159 -12.90 -10.62 -14.99
C PHE A 159 -12.22 -11.13 -16.26
N PRO A 160 -10.99 -10.71 -16.63
CA PRO A 160 -10.30 -11.26 -17.79
C PRO A 160 -10.05 -12.77 -17.68
N ALA A 161 -9.71 -13.28 -16.48
CA ALA A 161 -9.52 -14.71 -16.26
C ALA A 161 -10.83 -15.50 -16.43
N MET A 162 -11.95 -14.96 -15.93
CA MET A 162 -13.28 -15.55 -16.11
C MET A 162 -13.68 -15.58 -17.59
N GLU A 163 -13.49 -14.48 -18.32
CA GLU A 163 -13.77 -14.43 -19.77
C GLU A 163 -12.94 -15.45 -20.55
N ALA A 164 -11.65 -15.54 -20.24
CA ALA A 164 -10.76 -16.52 -20.87
C ALA A 164 -11.22 -17.95 -20.57
N SER A 165 -11.68 -18.24 -19.35
CA SER A 165 -12.23 -19.53 -18.97
C SER A 165 -13.53 -19.85 -19.72
N ILE A 166 -14.44 -18.89 -19.86
CA ILE A 166 -15.69 -19.05 -20.62
C ILE A 166 -15.38 -19.34 -22.08
N LYS A 167 -14.48 -18.58 -22.71
CA LYS A 167 -14.07 -18.79 -24.10
C LYS A 167 -13.47 -20.19 -24.34
N ARG A 168 -12.64 -20.69 -23.40
CA ARG A 168 -12.06 -22.04 -23.49
C ARG A 168 -13.10 -23.16 -23.32
N SER A 169 -14.14 -22.94 -22.53
CA SER A 169 -15.16 -23.92 -22.24
C SER A 169 -16.09 -24.20 -23.47
N GLY A 170 -16.05 -23.36 -24.52
CA GLY A 170 -16.77 -23.52 -25.79
C GLY A 170 -18.28 -23.62 -25.67
N PRO A 171 -19.01 -23.62 -26.80
CA PRO A 171 -20.49 -23.75 -26.82
C PRO A 171 -21.01 -25.14 -26.44
N ASN A 172 -20.14 -26.15 -26.28
CA ASN A 172 -20.49 -27.52 -25.94
C ASN A 172 -20.61 -27.82 -24.43
N ARG A 173 -20.71 -26.83 -23.59
CA ARG A 173 -21.07 -27.04 -22.19
C ARG A 173 -22.54 -27.40 -22.10
N LYS A 174 -22.89 -28.70 -22.33
CA LYS A 174 -24.11 -29.26 -21.78
C LYS A 174 -24.04 -29.08 -20.27
N LEU A 175 -24.74 -28.08 -19.73
CA LEU A 175 -24.96 -27.96 -18.30
C LEU A 175 -25.54 -29.32 -17.87
N SER A 176 -24.74 -30.09 -17.15
CA SER A 176 -25.22 -31.26 -16.43
C SER A 176 -26.20 -30.75 -15.36
N ARG A 177 -27.48 -30.72 -15.73
CA ARG A 177 -28.59 -30.38 -14.82
C ARG A 177 -28.91 -31.53 -13.84
N THR A 178 -27.98 -32.44 -13.60
CA THR A 178 -28.21 -33.64 -12.82
C THR A 178 -27.43 -33.72 -11.53
N SER A 179 -27.28 -32.63 -10.76
CA SER A 179 -26.79 -32.79 -9.39
C SER A 179 -27.43 -31.90 -8.36
N SER A 180 -28.68 -31.50 -8.54
CA SER A 180 -29.43 -30.78 -7.51
C SER A 180 -30.61 -31.57 -6.94
N LYS A 181 -30.50 -32.89 -6.91
CA LYS A 181 -31.44 -33.73 -6.16
C LYS A 181 -30.63 -34.57 -5.17
N SER A 182 -30.40 -34.07 -3.99
CA SER A 182 -30.30 -34.75 -2.71
C SER A 182 -29.40 -33.96 -1.74
N ALA A 183 -29.94 -32.96 -1.13
CA ALA A 183 -29.53 -32.56 0.20
C ALA A 183 -30.76 -31.98 0.88
N GLY A 184 -31.62 -32.85 1.35
CA GLY A 184 -32.64 -32.48 2.32
C GLY A 184 -31.99 -32.18 3.64
N PRO A 185 -32.17 -30.99 4.22
CA PRO A 185 -31.69 -30.73 5.57
C PRO A 185 -32.79 -31.18 6.55
N THR A 186 -32.59 -32.30 7.21
CA THR A 186 -33.27 -32.55 8.46
C THR A 186 -32.30 -32.35 9.60
N CYS A 187 -32.03 -31.12 9.94
CA CYS A 187 -31.52 -30.76 11.24
C CYS A 187 -32.71 -30.30 12.11
N ARG A 188 -33.41 -31.24 12.76
CA ARG A 188 -34.34 -30.91 13.86
C ARG A 188 -33.47 -30.63 15.09
N MET A 189 -33.53 -29.39 15.57
CA MET A 189 -33.09 -29.10 16.94
C MET A 189 -34.08 -29.70 17.93
N PRO A 190 -33.60 -30.41 18.97
CA PRO A 190 -34.47 -30.80 20.08
C PRO A 190 -34.75 -29.57 20.94
N HIS A 191 -36.02 -29.30 21.16
CA HIS A 191 -36.46 -28.41 22.23
C HIS A 191 -36.12 -28.99 23.59
N ARG A 192 -35.39 -28.21 24.38
CA ARG A 192 -35.50 -28.18 25.85
C ARG A 192 -35.22 -26.74 26.33
#